data_c881278e3b1bcefd7062f16aea159b1d
#
_entry.id   c881278e3b1bcefd7062f16aea159b1d
#
_cell.length_a   1.000
_cell.length_b   1.000
_cell.length_c   1.000
_cell.angle_alpha   90.00
_cell.angle_beta   90.00
_cell.angle_gamma   90.00
#
_symmetry.space_group_name_H-M   'P 1'
#
loop_
_entity.id
_entity.type
_entity.pdbx_description
1 polymer ?
#
loop_
_entity_poly.entity_id
_entity_poly.type
_entity_poly.pdbx_seq_one_letter_code
_entity_poly.pdbx_strand_id
1 'polypeptide(L)'
;PWEVHAFLLARLKVMAHLDSVERRTAQDGRISYAPPAGGSVVDLRLATLPLLAGEKAVLRLLNRSHELLSIENLGFSARNEALFRRFCRMPDGMVLIVGPVNSGKTTTLYAALSEINTPEHNIMTIEDPPEYQIEGINQVQVNKKTGMTYAAGLRAMLRSDIDEIVLGEIRDAETAEMAVRA
;
A
#
# COMPACT_ATOMS: atom_id res chain seq x y z
N PRO A 1 12.19 10.85 30.06
CA PRO A 1 13.60 11.13 30.13
C PRO A 1 14.17 11.17 28.73
N TRP A 2 14.81 12.29 28.37
CA TRP A 2 15.34 12.53 27.02
C TRP A 2 16.45 11.55 26.61
N GLU A 3 17.19 11.03 27.56
CA GLU A 3 18.23 10.02 27.33
C GLU A 3 17.67 8.73 26.70
N VAL A 4 16.53 8.28 27.16
CA VAL A 4 15.87 7.07 26.65
C VAL A 4 15.37 7.28 25.21
N HIS A 5 14.94 8.50 24.86
CA HIS A 5 14.43 8.82 23.54
C HIS A 5 15.46 8.57 22.42
N ALA A 6 16.70 9.01 22.60
CA ALA A 6 17.76 8.82 21.60
C ALA A 6 18.09 7.33 21.37
N PHE A 7 18.14 6.53 22.43
CA PHE A 7 18.37 5.09 22.34
C PHE A 7 17.21 4.35 21.69
N LEU A 8 15.98 4.74 22.04
CA LEU A 8 14.78 4.17 21.44
C LEU A 8 14.70 4.45 19.94
N LEU A 9 14.98 5.69 19.54
CA LEU A 9 15.04 6.10 18.13
C LEU A 9 16.11 5.33 17.35
N ALA A 10 17.32 5.22 17.89
CA ALA A 10 18.39 4.45 17.25
C ALA A 10 17.97 2.98 17.07
N ARG A 11 17.35 2.38 18.08
CA ARG A 11 16.85 1.00 18.01
C ARG A 11 15.76 0.84 16.94
N LEU A 12 14.80 1.76 16.89
CA LEU A 12 13.73 1.74 15.87
C LEU A 12 14.30 1.87 14.46
N LYS A 13 15.29 2.77 14.25
CA LYS A 13 15.97 2.91 12.96
C LYS A 13 16.67 1.62 12.53
N VAL A 14 17.41 0.98 13.44
CA VAL A 14 18.05 -0.31 13.18
C VAL A 14 17.00 -1.37 12.79
N MET A 15 15.90 -1.47 13.52
CA MET A 15 14.81 -2.42 13.21
C MET A 15 14.13 -2.12 11.87
N ALA A 16 14.13 -0.87 11.45
CA ALA A 16 13.55 -0.43 10.16
C ALA A 16 14.57 -0.44 9.01
N HIS A 17 15.81 -0.94 9.23
CA HIS A 17 16.92 -0.92 8.29
C HIS A 17 17.30 0.49 7.81
N LEU A 18 17.17 1.48 8.69
CA LEU A 18 17.52 2.87 8.46
C LEU A 18 18.88 3.21 9.06
N ASP A 19 19.49 4.32 8.62
CA ASP A 19 20.71 4.84 9.20
C ASP A 19 20.45 5.39 10.60
N SER A 20 20.99 4.71 11.62
CA SER A 20 20.81 5.07 13.03
C SER A 20 21.65 6.28 13.46
N VAL A 21 22.65 6.67 12.67
CA VAL A 21 23.55 7.79 12.95
C VAL A 21 23.06 9.08 12.30
N GLU A 22 22.49 9.00 11.09
CA GLU A 22 21.96 10.16 10.38
C GLU A 22 20.70 10.72 11.06
N ARG A 23 20.76 12.01 11.46
CA ARG A 23 19.71 12.71 12.20
C ARG A 23 19.21 13.99 11.52
N ARG A 24 19.81 14.35 10.37
CA ARG A 24 19.53 15.62 9.65
C ARG A 24 18.57 15.45 8.50
N THR A 25 18.31 14.22 8.09
CA THR A 25 17.43 13.89 6.99
C THR A 25 16.24 13.08 7.47
N ALA A 26 15.07 13.29 6.84
CA ALA A 26 13.92 12.44 7.04
C ALA A 26 14.19 11.04 6.49
N GLN A 27 13.80 10.01 7.23
CA GLN A 27 13.94 8.62 6.83
C GLN A 27 12.62 7.87 7.00
N ASP A 28 12.34 6.94 6.09
CA ASP A 28 11.17 6.06 6.11
C ASP A 28 11.62 4.60 6.01
N GLY A 29 11.04 3.74 6.84
CA GLY A 29 11.31 2.31 6.83
C GLY A 29 10.16 1.47 7.36
N ARG A 30 10.31 0.15 7.27
CA ARG A 30 9.33 -0.82 7.77
C ARG A 30 9.97 -1.71 8.83
N ILE A 31 9.18 -2.08 9.82
CA ILE A 31 9.54 -3.02 10.87
C ILE A 31 8.50 -4.13 10.86
N SER A 32 8.94 -5.38 10.68
CA SER A 32 8.10 -6.56 10.98
C SER A 32 8.47 -7.08 12.35
N TYR A 33 7.56 -6.99 13.29
CA TYR A 33 7.77 -7.37 14.68
C TYR A 33 6.99 -8.61 15.04
N ALA A 34 7.70 -9.66 15.44
CA ALA A 34 7.11 -10.87 16.00
C ALA A 34 7.16 -10.78 17.54
N PRO A 35 6.02 -10.74 18.25
CA PRO A 35 6.01 -10.67 19.71
C PRO A 35 6.66 -11.91 20.35
N PRO A 36 7.57 -11.76 21.34
CA PRO A 36 8.24 -12.89 21.97
C PRO A 36 7.29 -13.85 22.71
N ALA A 37 6.15 -13.35 23.17
CA ALA A 37 5.13 -14.13 23.88
C ALA A 37 4.17 -14.90 22.94
N GLY A 38 4.46 -14.94 21.65
CA GLY A 38 3.55 -15.46 20.63
C GLY A 38 2.50 -14.44 20.21
N GLY A 39 1.89 -14.66 19.05
CA GLY A 39 0.91 -13.76 18.46
C GLY A 39 1.21 -13.51 16.98
N SER A 40 0.34 -12.79 16.30
CA SER A 40 0.53 -12.42 14.91
C SER A 40 1.68 -11.42 14.74
N VAL A 41 2.42 -11.56 13.64
CA VAL A 41 3.45 -10.56 13.25
C VAL A 41 2.76 -9.22 13.03
N VAL A 42 3.31 -8.18 13.63
CA VAL A 42 2.84 -6.80 13.48
C VAL A 42 3.78 -6.06 12.54
N ASP A 43 3.26 -5.51 11.47
CA ASP A 43 4.01 -4.61 10.61
C ASP A 43 3.82 -3.16 11.05
N LEU A 44 4.93 -2.43 11.07
CA LEU A 44 4.96 -1.02 11.45
C LEU A 44 5.68 -0.24 10.35
N ARG A 45 5.14 0.92 10.01
CA ARG A 45 5.87 1.92 9.24
C ARG A 45 6.46 2.95 10.19
N LEU A 46 7.78 3.13 10.12
CA LEU A 46 8.52 4.15 10.83
C LEU A 46 8.83 5.31 9.88
N ALA A 47 8.44 6.52 10.27
CA ALA A 47 8.91 7.75 9.65
C ALA A 47 9.66 8.58 10.69
N THR A 48 10.86 9.05 10.37
CA THR A 48 11.62 9.95 11.23
C THR A 48 11.77 11.31 10.57
N LEU A 49 11.72 12.36 11.37
CA LEU A 49 11.81 13.74 10.92
C LEU A 49 12.72 14.55 11.83
N PRO A 50 13.76 15.23 11.30
CA PRO A 50 14.58 16.12 12.10
C PRO A 50 13.78 17.35 12.55
N LEU A 51 13.95 17.72 13.81
CA LEU A 51 13.36 18.91 14.43
C LEU A 51 14.49 19.77 15.04
N LEU A 52 14.18 21.01 15.38
CA LEU A 52 15.14 21.90 16.07
C LEU A 52 15.58 21.34 17.43
N ALA A 53 14.71 20.65 18.15
CA ALA A 53 14.97 20.08 19.47
C ALA A 53 15.33 18.58 19.44
N GLY A 54 15.71 18.03 18.28
CA GLY A 54 16.04 16.61 18.14
C GLY A 54 15.33 15.95 16.95
N GLU A 55 14.84 14.74 17.12
CA GLU A 55 14.25 13.96 16.05
C GLU A 55 12.87 13.40 16.48
N LYS A 56 11.87 13.50 15.61
CA LYS A 56 10.54 12.91 15.82
C LYS A 56 10.47 11.57 15.10
N ALA A 57 9.90 10.56 15.76
CA ALA A 57 9.49 9.31 15.15
C ALA A 57 7.97 9.19 15.14
N VAL A 58 7.45 8.73 14.03
CA VAL A 58 6.03 8.35 13.87
C VAL A 58 6.00 6.88 13.51
N LEU A 59 5.35 6.09 14.36
CA LEU A 59 5.10 4.67 14.13
C LEU A 59 3.64 4.48 13.75
N ARG A 60 3.40 3.94 12.56
CA ARG A 60 2.05 3.54 12.11
C ARG A 60 1.96 2.04 12.15
N LEU A 61 0.98 1.51 12.89
CA LEU A 61 0.63 0.10 12.87
C LEU A 61 -0.06 -0.20 11.53
N LEU A 62 0.45 -1.20 10.81
CA LEU A 62 -0.18 -1.75 9.62
C LEU A 62 -0.95 -2.99 10.05
N ASN A 63 -2.27 -2.88 10.08
CA ASN A 63 -3.11 -3.99 10.52
C ASN A 63 -3.24 -5.02 9.40
N ARG A 64 -2.79 -6.26 9.63
CA ARG A 64 -2.90 -7.40 8.71
C ARG A 64 -4.22 -8.17 8.89
N SER A 65 -5.31 -7.53 9.24
CA SER A 65 -6.57 -8.26 9.34
C SER A 65 -7.05 -8.66 7.94
N HIS A 66 -6.62 -9.85 7.48
CA HIS A 66 -7.12 -10.51 6.26
C HIS A 66 -8.66 -10.63 6.21
N GLU A 67 -9.30 -10.60 7.36
CA GLU A 67 -10.78 -10.66 7.48
C GLU A 67 -11.50 -9.46 6.83
N LEU A 68 -10.83 -8.32 6.66
CA LEU A 68 -11.41 -7.13 6.03
C LEU A 68 -11.30 -7.11 4.50
N LEU A 69 -10.68 -8.14 3.90
CA LEU A 69 -10.40 -8.19 2.46
C LEU A 69 -11.49 -8.86 1.64
N SER A 70 -12.67 -9.02 2.18
CA SER A 70 -13.80 -9.55 1.43
C SER A 70 -14.83 -8.44 1.20
N ILE A 71 -15.50 -8.50 0.05
CA ILE A 71 -16.53 -7.52 -0.33
C ILE A 71 -17.69 -7.54 0.68
N GLU A 72 -18.02 -8.69 1.26
CA GLU A 72 -19.04 -8.84 2.30
C GLU A 72 -18.78 -7.97 3.53
N ASN A 73 -17.53 -7.80 3.90
CA ASN A 73 -17.13 -7.05 5.09
C ASN A 73 -17.04 -5.53 4.85
N LEU A 74 -17.24 -5.06 3.61
CA LEU A 74 -17.23 -3.63 3.28
C LEU A 74 -18.48 -2.87 3.77
N GLY A 75 -19.52 -3.60 4.21
CA GLY A 75 -20.75 -2.99 4.70
C GLY A 75 -21.65 -2.40 3.61
N PHE A 76 -21.53 -2.88 2.38
CA PHE A 76 -22.44 -2.52 1.30
C PHE A 76 -23.86 -3.05 1.55
N SER A 77 -24.87 -2.34 1.04
CA SER A 77 -26.20 -2.96 0.89
C SER A 77 -26.12 -4.11 -0.11
N ALA A 78 -26.99 -5.12 0.01
CA ALA A 78 -27.01 -6.28 -0.89
C ALA A 78 -27.07 -5.89 -2.38
N ARG A 79 -27.79 -4.81 -2.72
CA ARG A 79 -27.83 -4.25 -4.07
C ARG A 79 -26.48 -3.71 -4.52
N ASN A 80 -25.82 -2.93 -3.68
CA ASN A 80 -24.53 -2.29 -4.01
C ASN A 80 -23.41 -3.33 -4.07
N GLU A 81 -23.45 -4.33 -3.20
CA GLU A 81 -22.52 -5.45 -3.23
C GLU A 81 -22.61 -6.21 -4.55
N ALA A 82 -23.83 -6.58 -4.96
CA ALA A 82 -24.05 -7.27 -6.23
C ALA A 82 -23.58 -6.45 -7.44
N LEU A 83 -23.80 -5.12 -7.42
CA LEU A 83 -23.32 -4.21 -8.47
C LEU A 83 -21.79 -4.12 -8.46
N PHE A 84 -21.17 -3.99 -7.29
CA PHE A 84 -19.71 -3.88 -7.17
C PHE A 84 -19.01 -5.16 -7.66
N ARG A 85 -19.51 -6.35 -7.26
CA ARG A 85 -19.02 -7.64 -7.78
C ARG A 85 -19.16 -7.74 -9.31
N ARG A 86 -20.28 -7.24 -9.85
CA ARG A 86 -20.47 -7.20 -11.30
C ARG A 86 -19.44 -6.30 -11.97
N PHE A 87 -19.13 -5.11 -11.42
CA PHE A 87 -18.13 -4.21 -11.97
C PHE A 87 -16.72 -4.83 -11.91
N CYS A 88 -16.38 -5.51 -10.83
CA CYS A 88 -15.09 -6.18 -10.70
C CYS A 88 -14.87 -7.32 -11.72
N ARG A 89 -15.94 -7.86 -12.29
CA ARG A 89 -15.90 -8.97 -13.27
C ARG A 89 -16.19 -8.53 -14.70
N MET A 90 -16.25 -7.23 -14.96
CA MET A 90 -16.43 -6.74 -16.34
C MET A 90 -15.11 -6.90 -17.11
N PRO A 91 -15.16 -7.38 -18.37
CA PRO A 91 -13.94 -7.60 -19.15
C PRO A 91 -13.22 -6.31 -19.54
N ASP A 92 -13.95 -5.20 -19.56
CA ASP A 92 -13.45 -3.89 -19.96
C ASP A 92 -14.00 -2.80 -19.06
N GLY A 93 -13.23 -1.73 -18.87
CA GLY A 93 -13.67 -0.53 -18.17
C GLY A 93 -12.75 -0.09 -17.05
N MET A 94 -13.16 0.92 -16.34
CA MET A 94 -12.42 1.49 -15.22
C MET A 94 -13.34 1.64 -14.01
N VAL A 95 -12.87 1.21 -12.84
CA VAL A 95 -13.53 1.44 -11.56
C VAL A 95 -12.72 2.45 -10.76
N LEU A 96 -13.33 3.58 -10.38
CA LEU A 96 -12.71 4.62 -9.56
C LEU A 96 -13.23 4.58 -8.14
N ILE A 97 -12.32 4.43 -7.16
CA ILE A 97 -12.62 4.48 -5.75
C ILE A 97 -12.16 5.84 -5.21
N VAL A 98 -13.11 6.70 -4.89
CA VAL A 98 -12.87 8.11 -4.51
C VAL A 98 -13.35 8.37 -3.08
N GLY A 99 -12.58 9.14 -2.33
CA GLY A 99 -12.95 9.53 -0.96
C GLY A 99 -11.80 10.20 -0.21
N PRO A 100 -12.06 10.80 0.95
CA PRO A 100 -11.03 11.43 1.79
C PRO A 100 -10.03 10.41 2.36
N VAL A 101 -9.02 10.90 3.07
CA VAL A 101 -8.07 10.04 3.81
C VAL A 101 -8.85 9.22 4.85
N ASN A 102 -8.48 7.96 5.02
CA ASN A 102 -9.11 7.00 5.95
C ASN A 102 -10.59 6.67 5.66
N SER A 103 -11.07 6.88 4.44
CA SER A 103 -12.43 6.52 4.03
C SER A 103 -12.61 5.04 3.61
N GLY A 104 -11.56 4.23 3.70
CA GLY A 104 -11.61 2.82 3.31
C GLY A 104 -11.28 2.54 1.83
N LYS A 105 -10.72 3.51 1.08
CA LYS A 105 -10.34 3.31 -0.34
C LYS A 105 -9.48 2.06 -0.56
N THR A 106 -8.37 1.96 0.16
CA THR A 106 -7.44 0.82 0.08
C THR A 106 -8.11 -0.49 0.48
N THR A 107 -8.93 -0.46 1.54
CA THR A 107 -9.70 -1.63 1.98
C THR A 107 -10.66 -2.11 0.89
N THR A 108 -11.38 -1.19 0.25
CA THR A 108 -12.29 -1.50 -0.85
C THR A 108 -11.54 -2.03 -2.07
N LEU A 109 -10.40 -1.42 -2.41
CA LEU A 109 -9.55 -1.85 -3.51
C LEU A 109 -9.02 -3.28 -3.29
N TYR A 110 -8.53 -3.56 -2.09
CA TYR A 110 -7.97 -4.86 -1.76
C TYR A 110 -9.07 -5.95 -1.66
N ALA A 111 -10.27 -5.60 -1.21
CA ALA A 111 -11.42 -6.50 -1.27
C ALA A 111 -11.82 -6.84 -2.72
N ALA A 112 -11.77 -5.85 -3.62
CA ALA A 112 -11.97 -6.08 -5.06
C ALA A 112 -10.88 -7.00 -5.63
N LEU A 113 -9.61 -6.73 -5.31
CA LEU A 113 -8.49 -7.58 -5.73
C LEU A 113 -8.64 -9.02 -5.24
N SER A 114 -9.05 -9.22 -4.00
CA SER A 114 -9.29 -10.57 -3.45
C SER A 114 -10.43 -11.31 -4.17
N GLU A 115 -11.44 -10.59 -4.65
CA GLU A 115 -12.58 -11.15 -5.39
C GLU A 115 -12.19 -11.67 -6.78
N ILE A 116 -11.27 -10.96 -7.48
CA ILE A 116 -10.86 -11.28 -8.85
C ILE A 116 -9.56 -12.09 -8.93
N ASN A 117 -8.87 -12.27 -7.81
CA ASN A 117 -7.59 -12.98 -7.75
C ASN A 117 -7.79 -14.48 -7.91
N THR A 118 -7.69 -14.96 -9.13
CA THR A 118 -7.72 -16.39 -9.47
C THR A 118 -6.45 -16.78 -10.21
N PRO A 119 -6.07 -18.06 -10.23
CA PRO A 119 -4.84 -18.51 -10.92
C PRO A 119 -4.84 -18.22 -12.44
N GLU A 120 -5.99 -17.99 -13.02
CA GLU A 120 -6.16 -17.70 -14.46
C GLU A 120 -5.94 -16.23 -14.80
N HIS A 121 -5.96 -15.33 -13.79
CA HIS A 121 -5.86 -13.88 -13.98
C HIS A 121 -4.49 -13.36 -13.61
N ASN A 122 -3.85 -12.65 -14.55
CA ASN A 122 -2.62 -11.93 -14.31
C ASN A 122 -2.92 -10.51 -13.84
N ILE A 123 -2.92 -10.31 -12.52
CA ILE A 123 -3.21 -9.02 -11.89
C ILE A 123 -1.90 -8.33 -11.51
N MET A 124 -1.74 -7.08 -11.90
CA MET A 124 -0.62 -6.25 -11.46
C MET A 124 -1.10 -4.97 -10.77
N THR A 125 -0.40 -4.61 -9.69
CA THR A 125 -0.62 -3.33 -9.01
C THR A 125 0.62 -2.46 -9.03
N ILE A 126 0.43 -1.14 -8.94
CA ILE A 126 1.50 -0.19 -8.63
C ILE A 126 1.05 0.73 -7.50
N GLU A 127 1.84 0.82 -6.43
CA GLU A 127 1.45 1.43 -5.17
C GLU A 127 2.62 2.19 -4.51
N ASP A 128 2.34 3.15 -3.62
CA ASP A 128 3.35 3.96 -2.92
C ASP A 128 3.09 4.10 -1.41
N PRO A 129 3.54 3.14 -0.61
CA PRO A 129 3.89 1.76 -0.92
C PRO A 129 2.69 0.81 -0.83
N PRO A 130 2.79 -0.46 -1.27
CA PRO A 130 1.77 -1.48 -0.97
C PRO A 130 1.55 -1.58 0.55
N GLU A 131 0.31 -1.65 0.99
CA GLU A 131 -0.01 -1.76 2.43
C GLU A 131 0.41 -3.14 2.98
N TYR A 132 0.16 -4.20 2.24
CA TYR A 132 0.62 -5.57 2.52
C TYR A 132 0.71 -6.36 1.21
N GLN A 133 1.42 -7.49 1.27
CA GLN A 133 1.57 -8.40 0.14
C GLN A 133 0.35 -9.30 0.01
N ILE A 134 -0.19 -9.41 -1.20
CA ILE A 134 -1.28 -10.33 -1.54
C ILE A 134 -0.68 -11.46 -2.37
N GLU A 135 -0.89 -12.69 -1.93
CA GLU A 135 -0.46 -13.88 -2.69
C GLU A 135 -1.22 -13.96 -4.02
N GLY A 136 -0.53 -14.30 -5.10
CA GLY A 136 -1.11 -14.38 -6.44
C GLY A 136 -1.15 -13.05 -7.21
N ILE A 137 -0.81 -11.91 -6.59
CA ILE A 137 -0.83 -10.59 -7.24
C ILE A 137 0.59 -10.05 -7.40
N ASN A 138 0.91 -9.53 -8.57
CA ASN A 138 2.18 -8.91 -8.88
C ASN A 138 2.18 -7.43 -8.46
N GLN A 139 2.69 -7.14 -7.26
CA GLN A 139 2.68 -5.80 -6.70
C GLN A 139 4.00 -5.06 -6.96
N VAL A 140 3.93 -3.92 -7.65
CA VAL A 140 5.05 -3.03 -7.92
C VAL A 140 5.02 -1.87 -6.95
N GLN A 141 6.16 -1.59 -6.32
CA GLN A 141 6.30 -0.41 -5.47
C GLN A 141 6.92 0.76 -6.24
N VAL A 142 6.29 1.93 -6.14
CA VAL A 142 6.87 3.19 -6.61
C VAL A 142 8.21 3.44 -5.94
N ASN A 143 9.22 3.80 -6.72
CA ASN A 143 10.55 4.16 -6.24
C ASN A 143 11.11 5.33 -7.06
N LYS A 144 10.97 6.53 -6.53
CA LYS A 144 11.42 7.77 -7.20
C LYS A 144 12.93 7.80 -7.44
N LYS A 145 13.72 7.13 -6.59
CA LYS A 145 15.19 7.09 -6.73
C LYS A 145 15.63 6.31 -7.97
N THR A 146 14.89 5.28 -8.33
CA THR A 146 15.16 4.45 -9.53
C THR A 146 14.37 4.88 -10.75
N GLY A 147 13.53 5.93 -10.64
CA GLY A 147 12.66 6.38 -11.72
C GLY A 147 11.37 5.58 -11.87
N MET A 148 11.06 4.65 -10.95
CA MET A 148 9.81 3.91 -10.96
C MET A 148 8.69 4.79 -10.41
N THR A 149 8.07 5.56 -11.29
CA THR A 149 6.86 6.37 -11.02
C THR A 149 5.61 5.60 -11.40
N TYR A 150 4.41 6.09 -11.02
CA TYR A 150 3.14 5.51 -11.47
C TYR A 150 3.05 5.44 -12.99
N ALA A 151 3.38 6.53 -13.68
CA ALA A 151 3.36 6.56 -15.15
C ALA A 151 4.40 5.61 -15.78
N ALA A 152 5.62 5.53 -15.22
CA ALA A 152 6.65 4.62 -15.72
C ALA A 152 6.26 3.15 -15.52
N GLY A 153 5.71 2.82 -14.35
CA GLY A 153 5.22 1.49 -14.04
C GLY A 153 4.05 1.10 -14.93
N LEU A 154 3.05 1.98 -15.09
CA LEU A 154 1.91 1.71 -15.95
C LEU A 154 2.33 1.49 -17.42
N ARG A 155 3.26 2.31 -17.94
CA ARG A 155 3.85 2.06 -19.29
C ARG A 155 4.54 0.70 -19.41
N ALA A 156 5.17 0.22 -18.35
CA ALA A 156 5.79 -1.10 -18.36
C ALA A 156 4.73 -2.21 -18.32
N MET A 157 3.69 -2.05 -17.51
CA MET A 157 2.57 -2.97 -17.38
C MET A 157 1.84 -3.14 -18.72
N LEU A 158 1.53 -2.06 -19.43
CA LEU A 158 0.86 -2.10 -20.74
C LEU A 158 1.62 -2.85 -21.84
N ARG A 159 2.88 -3.22 -21.60
CA ARG A 159 3.67 -4.09 -22.53
C ARG A 159 3.74 -5.53 -22.06
N SER A 160 3.07 -5.85 -20.98
CA SER A 160 3.01 -7.19 -20.43
C SER A 160 1.62 -7.79 -20.69
N ASP A 161 1.54 -9.09 -20.67
CA ASP A 161 0.26 -9.79 -20.81
C ASP A 161 -0.48 -9.76 -19.45
N ILE A 162 -1.34 -8.75 -19.26
CA ILE A 162 -2.01 -8.44 -18.00
C ILE A 162 -3.51 -8.34 -18.26
N ASP A 163 -4.28 -8.99 -17.41
CA ASP A 163 -5.75 -8.93 -17.45
C ASP A 163 -6.28 -7.72 -16.67
N GLU A 164 -5.71 -7.43 -15.49
CA GLU A 164 -6.12 -6.31 -14.64
C GLU A 164 -4.94 -5.48 -14.15
N ILE A 165 -5.08 -4.16 -14.27
CA ILE A 165 -4.14 -3.18 -13.73
C ILE A 165 -4.77 -2.40 -12.60
N VAL A 166 -4.05 -2.31 -11.48
CA VAL A 166 -4.50 -1.53 -10.33
C VAL A 166 -3.49 -0.44 -10.00
N LEU A 167 -3.98 0.78 -9.95
CA LEU A 167 -3.24 1.95 -9.50
C LEU A 167 -3.61 2.28 -8.06
N GLY A 168 -2.64 2.32 -7.15
CA GLY A 168 -2.87 2.70 -5.76
C GLY A 168 -3.44 4.12 -5.62
N GLU A 169 -3.04 5.02 -6.52
CA GLU A 169 -3.58 6.38 -6.61
C GLU A 169 -3.27 7.04 -7.96
N ILE A 170 -4.04 8.09 -8.26
CA ILE A 170 -3.83 8.97 -9.43
C ILE A 170 -3.68 10.40 -8.88
N ARG A 171 -2.47 10.97 -9.01
CA ARG A 171 -2.14 12.32 -8.49
C ARG A 171 -1.90 13.36 -9.57
N ASP A 172 -1.66 12.96 -10.80
CA ASP A 172 -1.27 13.82 -11.89
C ASP A 172 -1.99 13.45 -13.19
N ALA A 173 -1.99 14.41 -14.14
CA ALA A 173 -2.67 14.25 -15.41
C ALA A 173 -2.03 13.16 -16.28
N GLU A 174 -0.70 12.97 -16.21
CA GLU A 174 0.00 11.94 -16.98
C GLU A 174 -0.47 10.54 -16.58
N THR A 175 -0.51 10.27 -15.27
CA THR A 175 -1.01 8.99 -14.74
C THR A 175 -2.49 8.78 -15.10
N ALA A 176 -3.31 9.83 -15.01
CA ALA A 176 -4.73 9.76 -15.36
C ALA A 176 -4.95 9.44 -16.84
N GLU A 177 -4.24 10.13 -17.74
CA GLU A 177 -4.32 9.89 -19.19
C GLU A 177 -3.90 8.46 -19.54
N MET A 178 -2.84 7.97 -18.93
CA MET A 178 -2.37 6.61 -19.14
C MET A 178 -3.35 5.56 -18.61
N ALA A 179 -3.97 5.82 -17.45
CA ALA A 179 -4.98 4.92 -16.88
C ALA A 179 -6.24 4.79 -17.75
N VAL A 180 -6.62 5.88 -18.45
CA VAL A 180 -7.75 5.85 -19.39
C VAL A 180 -7.42 5.10 -20.68
N ARG A 181 -6.14 5.02 -21.05
CA ARG A 181 -5.67 4.31 -22.24
C ARG A 181 -5.38 2.84 -22.02
N ALA A 182 -5.27 2.44 -20.73
CA ALA A 182 -5.04 1.07 -20.33
C ALA A 182 -6.30 0.22 -20.50
#